data_924270c8d6faa2d958b0c0b836e37d36
#
_entry.id   924270c8d6faa2d958b0c0b836e37d36
#
_cell.length_a   1.000
_cell.length_b   1.000
_cell.length_c   1.000
_cell.angle_alpha   90.00
_cell.angle_beta   90.00
_cell.angle_gamma   90.00
#
_symmetry.space_group_name_H-M   'P 1'
#
loop_
_entity.id
_entity.type
_entity.pdbx_description
1 polymer ?
#
loop_
_entity_poly.entity_id
_entity_poly.type
_entity_poly.pdbx_seq_one_letter_code
_entity_poly.pdbx_strand_id
1 'polypeptide(L)'
;MPIIVDRDQIRRDILMAFQRCIERKPMMNVSLRDIAAEAGMSHAKLLNYFESKNDLILAYVRYTREYMCEKCSQWFAEHDRADYDSNLAYMNAFMDYVANAPSHEQRPNATTQTYVLARYDPEIGRLVQEEFRAWRTLMEQCLIRIYGEEVGMHEAEAMMILIAGTFICNYNQALTGEINDNILGYPGSLSRS
;
A
#
# COMPACT_ATOMS: atom_id res chain seq x y z
N MET A 1 29.61 -4.07 25.61
CA MET A 1 28.19 -3.70 25.70
C MET A 1 27.38 -4.72 24.91
N PRO A 2 26.33 -5.33 25.47
CA PRO A 2 25.48 -6.19 24.67
C PRO A 2 24.80 -5.31 23.61
N ILE A 3 24.91 -5.70 22.34
CA ILE A 3 24.15 -5.10 21.24
C ILE A 3 22.70 -5.47 21.51
N ILE A 4 21.88 -4.49 21.92
CA ILE A 4 20.43 -4.67 21.97
C ILE A 4 19.99 -4.82 20.51
N VAL A 5 19.76 -6.05 20.11
CA VAL A 5 19.24 -6.36 18.77
C VAL A 5 17.78 -5.92 18.74
N ASP A 6 17.48 -4.86 18.02
CA ASP A 6 16.11 -4.44 17.79
C ASP A 6 15.40 -5.49 16.92
N ARG A 7 14.60 -6.34 17.58
CA ARG A 7 13.91 -7.45 16.94
C ARG A 7 12.92 -6.96 15.88
N ASP A 8 12.29 -5.82 16.13
CA ASP A 8 11.29 -5.25 15.21
C ASP A 8 11.97 -4.66 13.97
N GLN A 9 13.13 -4.04 14.14
CA GLN A 9 13.92 -3.59 12.99
C GLN A 9 14.35 -4.76 12.11
N ILE A 10 14.83 -5.85 12.69
CA ILE A 10 15.21 -7.04 11.91
C ILE A 10 13.98 -7.64 11.19
N ARG A 11 12.82 -7.69 11.84
CA ARG A 11 11.59 -8.13 11.18
C ARG A 11 11.26 -7.25 9.98
N ARG A 12 11.33 -5.93 10.12
CA ARG A 12 11.13 -4.99 8.99
C ARG A 12 12.13 -5.23 7.86
N ASP A 13 13.42 -5.40 8.18
CA ASP A 13 14.46 -5.65 7.18
C ASP A 13 14.18 -6.93 6.37
N ILE A 14 13.67 -7.98 7.03
CA ILE A 14 13.26 -9.23 6.37
C ILE A 14 12.05 -9.00 5.47
N LEU A 15 11.04 -8.22 5.90
CA LEU A 15 9.88 -7.88 5.07
C LEU A 15 10.29 -7.06 3.84
N MET A 16 11.23 -6.14 3.99
CA MET A 16 11.78 -5.39 2.86
C MET A 16 12.61 -6.26 1.91
N ALA A 17 13.35 -7.23 2.42
CA ALA A 17 14.04 -8.22 1.60
C ALA A 17 13.05 -9.10 0.84
N PHE A 18 11.95 -9.51 1.45
CA PHE A 18 10.87 -10.23 0.78
C PHE A 18 10.28 -9.40 -0.35
N GLN A 19 9.97 -8.13 -0.10
CA GLN A 19 9.48 -7.21 -1.13
C GLN A 19 10.44 -7.15 -2.33
N ARG A 20 11.74 -6.96 -2.12
CA ARG A 20 12.72 -6.97 -3.20
C ARG A 20 12.78 -8.29 -3.97
N CYS A 21 12.53 -9.42 -3.31
CA CYS A 21 12.44 -10.71 -3.99
C CYS A 21 11.22 -10.79 -4.92
N ILE A 22 10.05 -10.34 -4.46
CA ILE A 22 8.80 -10.40 -5.25
C ILE A 22 8.74 -9.36 -6.37
N GLU A 23 9.59 -8.36 -6.38
CA GLU A 23 9.78 -7.49 -7.54
C GLU A 23 10.46 -8.20 -8.72
N ARG A 24 11.27 -9.21 -8.44
CA ARG A 24 12.07 -9.91 -9.44
C ARG A 24 11.47 -11.24 -9.91
N LYS A 25 10.57 -11.84 -9.12
CA LYS A 25 9.92 -13.11 -9.46
C LYS A 25 8.58 -13.26 -8.76
N PRO A 26 7.69 -14.11 -9.31
CA PRO A 26 6.39 -14.34 -8.69
C PRO A 26 6.49 -14.75 -7.21
N MET A 27 5.64 -14.19 -6.36
CA MET A 27 5.62 -14.43 -4.92
C MET A 27 5.60 -15.92 -4.56
N MET A 28 4.86 -16.72 -5.32
CA MET A 28 4.78 -18.18 -5.11
C MET A 28 6.14 -18.87 -5.29
N ASN A 29 7.01 -18.34 -6.13
CA ASN A 29 8.33 -18.90 -6.45
C ASN A 29 9.45 -18.39 -5.54
N VAL A 30 9.18 -17.44 -4.65
CA VAL A 30 10.14 -16.96 -3.64
C VAL A 30 10.22 -17.96 -2.50
N SER A 31 11.41 -18.40 -2.14
CA SER A 31 11.64 -19.27 -0.98
C SER A 31 12.16 -18.48 0.23
N LEU A 32 12.04 -19.04 1.45
CA LEU A 32 12.66 -18.44 2.65
C LEU A 32 14.19 -18.34 2.54
N ARG A 33 14.81 -19.21 1.74
CA ARG A 33 16.26 -19.13 1.47
C ARG A 33 16.62 -17.92 0.61
N ASP A 34 15.80 -17.63 -0.40
CA ASP A 34 15.97 -16.42 -1.23
C ASP A 34 15.86 -15.17 -0.38
N ILE A 35 14.86 -15.13 0.51
CA ILE A 35 14.63 -13.98 1.40
C ILE A 35 15.78 -13.82 2.39
N ALA A 36 16.25 -14.91 2.99
CA ALA A 36 17.39 -14.89 3.90
C ALA A 36 18.66 -14.37 3.22
N ALA A 37 18.95 -14.83 2.00
CA ALA A 37 20.07 -14.36 1.20
C ALA A 37 19.96 -12.86 0.89
N GLU A 38 18.77 -12.40 0.47
CA GLU A 38 18.48 -10.98 0.19
C GLU A 38 18.59 -10.10 1.46
N ALA A 39 18.24 -10.64 2.63
CA ALA A 39 18.35 -9.96 3.92
C ALA A 39 19.76 -10.05 4.53
N GLY A 40 20.72 -10.68 3.84
CA GLY A 40 22.10 -10.85 4.33
C GLY A 40 22.21 -11.71 5.59
N MET A 41 21.34 -12.71 5.75
CA MET A 41 21.33 -13.58 6.92
C MET A 41 21.19 -15.06 6.55
N SER A 42 21.52 -15.95 7.51
CA SER A 42 21.30 -17.38 7.32
C SER A 42 19.80 -17.74 7.36
N HIS A 43 19.42 -18.79 6.65
CA HIS A 43 18.05 -19.33 6.70
C HIS A 43 17.62 -19.70 8.13
N ALA A 44 18.52 -20.29 8.93
CA ALA A 44 18.26 -20.60 10.34
C ALA A 44 17.99 -19.35 11.18
N LYS A 45 18.70 -18.23 10.92
CA LYS A 45 18.44 -16.96 11.60
C LYS A 45 17.08 -16.39 11.22
N LEU A 46 16.69 -16.47 9.95
CA LEU A 46 15.37 -16.01 9.48
C LEU A 46 14.23 -16.75 10.20
N LEU A 47 14.35 -18.08 10.38
CA LEU A 47 13.35 -18.91 11.07
C LEU A 47 13.14 -18.52 12.55
N ASN A 48 14.04 -17.78 13.17
CA ASN A 48 13.84 -17.21 14.51
C ASN A 48 12.84 -16.03 14.51
N TYR A 49 12.51 -15.48 13.34
CA TYR A 49 11.62 -14.32 13.17
C TYR A 49 10.31 -14.67 12.47
N PHE A 50 10.33 -15.65 11.57
CA PHE A 50 9.17 -16.11 10.79
C PHE A 50 9.20 -17.63 10.68
N GLU A 51 8.20 -18.29 11.23
CA GLU A 51 8.13 -19.75 11.28
C GLU A 51 7.91 -20.39 9.91
N SER A 52 7.25 -19.68 9.02
CA SER A 52 6.93 -20.13 7.68
C SER A 52 6.91 -18.99 6.68
N LYS A 53 6.90 -19.34 5.39
CA LYS A 53 6.66 -18.37 4.32
C LYS A 53 5.28 -17.71 4.45
N ASN A 54 4.27 -18.48 4.87
CA ASN A 54 2.92 -17.95 5.06
C ASN A 54 2.88 -16.91 6.19
N ASP A 55 3.49 -17.22 7.33
CA ASP A 55 3.65 -16.26 8.44
C ASP A 55 4.32 -14.96 7.98
N LEU A 56 5.37 -15.06 7.16
CA LEU A 56 6.06 -13.91 6.59
C LEU A 56 5.15 -13.09 5.65
N ILE A 57 4.39 -13.75 4.77
CA ILE A 57 3.44 -13.09 3.87
C ILE A 57 2.35 -12.36 4.67
N LEU A 58 1.78 -13.01 5.68
CA LEU A 58 0.76 -12.40 6.54
C LEU A 58 1.30 -11.18 7.29
N ALA A 59 2.53 -11.27 7.80
CA ALA A 59 3.20 -10.14 8.44
C ALA A 59 3.47 -9.00 7.45
N TYR A 60 3.84 -9.32 6.22
CA TYR A 60 4.05 -8.34 5.15
C TYR A 60 2.76 -7.59 4.81
N VAL A 61 1.64 -8.29 4.64
CA VAL A 61 0.33 -7.67 4.38
C VAL A 61 -0.07 -6.72 5.52
N ARG A 62 0.11 -7.14 6.78
CA ARG A 62 -0.17 -6.27 7.93
C ARG A 62 0.72 -5.03 7.94
N TYR A 63 2.01 -5.21 7.72
CA TYR A 63 2.98 -4.12 7.69
C TYR A 63 2.65 -3.09 6.61
N THR A 64 2.38 -3.52 5.38
CA THR A 64 2.06 -2.62 4.27
C THR A 64 0.75 -1.85 4.52
N ARG A 65 -0.25 -2.49 5.11
CA ARG A 65 -1.51 -1.84 5.52
C ARG A 65 -1.26 -0.74 6.55
N GLU A 66 -0.57 -1.08 7.64
CA GLU A 66 -0.29 -0.14 8.73
C GLU A 66 0.51 1.06 8.22
N TYR A 67 1.53 0.80 7.42
CA TYR A 67 2.33 1.83 6.78
C TYR A 67 1.49 2.76 5.90
N MET A 68 0.61 2.21 5.03
CA MET A 68 -0.22 3.02 4.14
C MET A 68 -1.24 3.87 4.90
N CYS A 69 -1.90 3.28 5.90
CA CYS A 69 -2.84 4.02 6.74
C CYS A 69 -2.15 5.16 7.48
N GLU A 70 -0.97 4.92 8.03
CA GLU A 70 -0.16 5.95 8.70
C GLU A 70 0.22 7.08 7.75
N LYS A 71 0.73 6.75 6.55
CA LYS A 71 1.14 7.75 5.55
C LYS A 71 -0.03 8.59 5.05
N CYS A 72 -1.16 7.97 4.75
CA CYS A 72 -2.35 8.71 4.36
C CYS A 72 -2.85 9.62 5.50
N SER A 73 -2.89 9.12 6.72
CA SER A 73 -3.29 9.91 7.89
C SER A 73 -2.37 11.10 8.12
N GLN A 74 -1.06 10.89 7.95
CA GLN A 74 -0.05 11.95 8.07
C GLN A 74 -0.26 13.01 6.99
N TRP A 75 -0.46 12.59 5.74
CA TRP A 75 -0.70 13.55 4.65
C TRP A 75 -1.90 14.44 4.92
N PHE A 76 -3.04 13.85 5.33
CA PHE A 76 -4.25 14.62 5.67
C PHE A 76 -4.10 15.51 6.92
N ALA A 77 -3.18 15.18 7.81
CA ALA A 77 -2.85 16.01 8.97
C ALA A 77 -1.94 17.20 8.63
N GLU A 78 -1.08 17.04 7.63
CA GLU A 78 -0.09 18.04 7.22
C GLU A 78 -0.60 19.00 6.13
N HIS A 79 -1.71 18.65 5.43
CA HIS A 79 -2.26 19.40 4.31
C HIS A 79 -3.67 19.87 4.62
N ASP A 80 -3.86 21.17 4.76
CA ASP A 80 -5.19 21.76 4.89
C ASP A 80 -5.80 21.98 3.50
N ARG A 81 -7.08 21.64 3.36
CA ARG A 81 -7.85 21.89 2.13
C ARG A 81 -7.84 23.38 1.73
N ALA A 82 -7.78 24.29 2.72
CA ALA A 82 -7.77 25.74 2.50
C ALA A 82 -6.50 26.24 1.80
N ASP A 83 -5.41 25.47 1.81
CA ASP A 83 -4.15 25.82 1.15
C ASP A 83 -4.15 25.53 -0.36
N TYR A 84 -5.28 25.00 -0.90
CA TYR A 84 -5.40 24.62 -2.29
C TYR A 84 -6.52 25.41 -2.99
N ASP A 85 -6.32 25.75 -4.27
CA ASP A 85 -7.24 26.59 -5.05
C ASP A 85 -8.62 25.94 -5.25
N SER A 86 -8.69 24.60 -5.22
CA SER A 86 -9.95 23.86 -5.41
C SER A 86 -9.91 22.50 -4.73
N ASN A 87 -11.09 21.89 -4.53
CA ASN A 87 -11.21 20.51 -4.08
C ASN A 87 -10.47 19.54 -5.00
N LEU A 88 -10.56 19.78 -6.31
CA LEU A 88 -9.85 18.96 -7.29
C LEU A 88 -8.33 19.08 -7.14
N ALA A 89 -7.80 20.28 -6.95
CA ALA A 89 -6.36 20.50 -6.73
C ALA A 89 -5.86 19.76 -5.46
N TYR A 90 -6.65 19.83 -4.38
CA TYR A 90 -6.34 19.11 -3.15
C TYR A 90 -6.30 17.59 -3.33
N MET A 91 -7.32 17.04 -3.98
CA MET A 91 -7.39 15.59 -4.21
C MET A 91 -6.34 15.11 -5.20
N ASN A 92 -6.01 15.91 -6.22
CA ASN A 92 -4.92 15.61 -7.15
C ASN A 92 -3.57 15.53 -6.42
N ALA A 93 -3.31 16.46 -5.50
CA ALA A 93 -2.09 16.43 -4.69
C ALA A 93 -2.02 15.17 -3.80
N PHE A 94 -3.16 14.74 -3.22
CA PHE A 94 -3.23 13.50 -2.48
C PHE A 94 -2.98 12.27 -3.37
N MET A 95 -3.60 12.22 -4.55
CA MET A 95 -3.40 11.12 -5.50
C MET A 95 -1.96 11.05 -5.99
N ASP A 96 -1.35 12.21 -6.28
CA ASP A 96 0.08 12.28 -6.62
C ASP A 96 0.96 11.75 -5.48
N TYR A 97 0.66 12.12 -4.24
CA TYR A 97 1.34 11.59 -3.07
C TYR A 97 1.23 10.07 -2.97
N VAL A 98 0.03 9.50 -3.15
CA VAL A 98 -0.17 8.03 -3.07
C VAL A 98 0.52 7.31 -4.23
N ALA A 99 0.47 7.88 -5.44
CA ALA A 99 1.03 7.25 -6.64
C ALA A 99 2.56 7.37 -6.72
N ASN A 100 3.11 8.51 -6.32
CA ASN A 100 4.50 8.87 -6.52
C ASN A 100 5.27 9.10 -5.23
N ALA A 101 4.64 8.93 -4.06
CA ALA A 101 5.38 9.06 -2.81
C ALA A 101 6.64 8.21 -2.88
N PRO A 102 7.80 8.73 -2.50
CA PRO A 102 9.06 8.02 -2.52
C PRO A 102 9.09 6.92 -1.44
N SER A 103 7.97 6.26 -1.24
CA SER A 103 7.90 5.13 -0.34
C SER A 103 8.55 3.95 -1.04
N HIS A 104 9.85 3.81 -0.82
CA HIS A 104 10.57 2.58 -1.12
C HIS A 104 9.94 1.34 -0.47
N GLU A 105 8.90 1.53 0.34
CA GLU A 105 8.27 0.54 1.17
C GLU A 105 6.98 -0.05 0.59
N GLN A 106 6.35 0.61 -0.39
CA GLN A 106 5.26 -0.01 -1.15
C GLN A 106 5.56 -0.01 -2.64
N ARG A 107 5.51 -1.19 -3.21
CA ARG A 107 5.70 -1.39 -4.64
C ARG A 107 4.44 -1.97 -5.26
N PRO A 108 3.94 -1.40 -6.37
CA PRO A 108 2.72 -1.85 -7.04
C PRO A 108 2.71 -3.35 -7.34
N ASN A 109 3.88 -3.91 -7.73
CA ASN A 109 4.02 -5.33 -8.01
C ASN A 109 3.74 -6.21 -6.79
N ALA A 110 4.29 -5.86 -5.63
CA ALA A 110 4.10 -6.58 -4.39
C ALA A 110 2.63 -6.59 -3.97
N THR A 111 1.99 -5.42 -4.00
CA THR A 111 0.57 -5.24 -3.66
C THR A 111 -0.33 -6.06 -4.59
N THR A 112 -0.12 -5.97 -5.90
CA THR A 112 -0.93 -6.71 -6.89
C THR A 112 -0.78 -8.21 -6.72
N GLN A 113 0.45 -8.72 -6.48
CA GLN A 113 0.66 -10.16 -6.23
C GLN A 113 -0.02 -10.64 -4.96
N THR A 114 -0.08 -9.79 -3.92
CA THR A 114 -0.81 -10.08 -2.68
C THR A 114 -2.32 -10.21 -2.93
N TYR A 115 -2.90 -9.31 -3.74
CA TYR A 115 -4.32 -9.38 -4.10
C TYR A 115 -4.66 -10.64 -4.91
N VAL A 116 -3.78 -11.05 -5.83
CA VAL A 116 -3.95 -12.32 -6.56
C VAL A 116 -3.90 -13.50 -5.60
N LEU A 117 -2.93 -13.53 -4.68
CA LEU A 117 -2.80 -14.63 -3.71
C LEU A 117 -3.99 -14.70 -2.75
N ALA A 118 -4.57 -13.58 -2.37
CA ALA A 118 -5.76 -13.48 -1.52
C ALA A 118 -6.97 -14.25 -2.06
N ARG A 119 -7.00 -14.53 -3.37
CA ARG A 119 -8.07 -15.36 -3.98
C ARG A 119 -7.93 -16.84 -3.67
N TYR A 120 -6.72 -17.30 -3.39
CA TYR A 120 -6.38 -18.70 -3.23
C TYR A 120 -6.03 -19.09 -1.78
N ASP A 121 -5.72 -18.14 -0.93
CA ASP A 121 -5.42 -18.32 0.49
C ASP A 121 -6.46 -17.55 1.33
N PRO A 122 -7.33 -18.28 2.10
CA PRO A 122 -8.40 -17.67 2.87
C PRO A 122 -7.91 -16.73 3.97
N GLU A 123 -6.74 -17.00 4.57
CA GLU A 123 -6.19 -16.16 5.63
C GLU A 123 -5.65 -14.83 5.05
N ILE A 124 -4.93 -14.90 3.95
CA ILE A 124 -4.50 -13.72 3.20
C ILE A 124 -5.71 -12.95 2.67
N GLY A 125 -6.72 -13.67 2.16
CA GLY A 125 -7.98 -13.06 1.70
C GLY A 125 -8.68 -12.26 2.79
N ARG A 126 -8.74 -12.79 4.01
CA ARG A 126 -9.31 -12.07 5.16
C ARG A 126 -8.50 -10.81 5.51
N LEU A 127 -7.17 -10.89 5.52
CA LEU A 127 -6.32 -9.74 5.79
C LEU A 127 -6.45 -8.65 4.73
N VAL A 128 -6.49 -9.02 3.46
CA VAL A 128 -6.70 -8.06 2.36
C VAL A 128 -8.06 -7.38 2.47
N GLN A 129 -9.12 -8.12 2.83
CA GLN A 129 -10.44 -7.52 3.08
C GLN A 129 -10.41 -6.55 4.27
N GLU A 130 -9.69 -6.88 5.35
CA GLU A 130 -9.50 -5.98 6.49
C GLU A 130 -8.70 -4.73 6.11
N GLU A 131 -7.68 -4.88 5.27
CA GLU A 131 -6.92 -3.78 4.69
C GLU A 131 -7.83 -2.81 3.93
N PHE A 132 -8.62 -3.30 3.00
CA PHE A 132 -9.54 -2.47 2.22
C PHE A 132 -10.58 -1.77 3.12
N ARG A 133 -11.13 -2.45 4.12
CA ARG A 133 -12.07 -1.83 5.07
C ARG A 133 -11.41 -0.71 5.87
N ALA A 134 -10.21 -0.95 6.41
CA ALA A 134 -9.48 0.06 7.18
C ALA A 134 -9.18 1.30 6.33
N TRP A 135 -8.74 1.06 5.10
CA TRP A 135 -8.42 2.14 4.18
C TRP A 135 -9.67 2.92 3.73
N ARG A 136 -10.75 2.22 3.42
CA ARG A 136 -12.04 2.86 3.15
C ARG A 136 -12.49 3.75 4.31
N THR A 137 -12.47 3.24 5.55
CA THR A 137 -12.86 4.02 6.72
C THR A 137 -12.00 5.27 6.89
N LEU A 138 -10.69 5.17 6.68
CA LEU A 138 -9.80 6.31 6.71
C LEU A 138 -10.18 7.35 5.65
N MET A 139 -10.36 6.93 4.41
CA MET A 139 -10.73 7.81 3.30
C MET A 139 -12.08 8.48 3.54
N GLU A 140 -13.09 7.73 3.99
CA GLU A 140 -14.40 8.28 4.38
C GLU A 140 -14.25 9.36 5.45
N GLN A 141 -13.52 9.08 6.54
CA GLN A 141 -13.31 10.06 7.61
C GLN A 141 -12.62 11.34 7.15
N CYS A 142 -11.67 11.22 6.23
CA CYS A 142 -10.96 12.38 5.68
C CYS A 142 -11.84 13.17 4.71
N LEU A 143 -12.53 12.50 3.80
CA LEU A 143 -13.30 13.16 2.74
C LEU A 143 -14.64 13.70 3.22
N ILE A 144 -15.29 13.06 4.20
CA ILE A 144 -16.51 13.58 4.84
C ILE A 144 -16.26 14.96 5.49
N ARG A 145 -15.11 15.15 6.11
CA ARG A 145 -14.73 16.44 6.69
C ARG A 145 -14.61 17.56 5.65
N ILE A 146 -14.26 17.21 4.43
CA ILE A 146 -14.02 18.16 3.33
C ILE A 146 -15.28 18.42 2.53
N TYR A 147 -16.05 17.38 2.21
CA TYR A 147 -17.15 17.42 1.24
C TYR A 147 -18.54 17.18 1.82
N GLY A 148 -18.65 16.87 3.14
CA GLY A 148 -19.88 16.40 3.76
C GLY A 148 -20.11 14.90 3.57
N GLU A 149 -21.10 14.36 4.28
CA GLU A 149 -21.30 12.92 4.42
C GLU A 149 -21.58 12.22 3.09
N GLU A 150 -22.56 12.67 2.35
CA GLU A 150 -22.99 12.02 1.10
C GLU A 150 -21.89 12.01 0.03
N VAL A 151 -21.29 13.16 -0.24
CA VAL A 151 -20.23 13.30 -1.26
C VAL A 151 -18.96 12.60 -0.81
N GLY A 152 -18.57 12.78 0.47
CA GLY A 152 -17.34 12.21 1.02
C GLY A 152 -17.33 10.67 0.97
N MET A 153 -18.45 10.02 1.25
CA MET A 153 -18.57 8.56 1.15
C MET A 153 -18.42 8.07 -0.31
N HIS A 154 -19.07 8.74 -1.25
CA HIS A 154 -18.98 8.39 -2.68
C HIS A 154 -17.56 8.56 -3.22
N GLU A 155 -16.92 9.67 -2.89
CA GLU A 155 -15.56 9.94 -3.34
C GLU A 155 -14.55 8.98 -2.71
N ALA A 156 -14.73 8.55 -1.47
CA ALA A 156 -13.89 7.55 -0.85
C ALA A 156 -13.89 6.22 -1.61
N GLU A 157 -15.05 5.74 -2.05
CA GLU A 157 -15.14 4.52 -2.87
C GLU A 157 -14.49 4.70 -4.24
N ALA A 158 -14.76 5.82 -4.91
CA ALA A 158 -14.18 6.13 -6.21
C ALA A 158 -12.64 6.20 -6.14
N MET A 159 -12.11 6.87 -5.13
CA MET A 159 -10.67 6.98 -4.90
C MET A 159 -10.01 5.63 -4.67
N MET A 160 -10.61 4.77 -3.85
CA MET A 160 -10.09 3.42 -3.60
C MET A 160 -10.03 2.59 -4.89
N ILE A 161 -11.07 2.66 -5.72
CA ILE A 161 -11.11 1.95 -7.02
C ILE A 161 -10.03 2.47 -7.95
N LEU A 162 -9.84 3.79 -8.03
CA LEU A 162 -8.81 4.42 -8.85
C LEU A 162 -7.41 4.01 -8.41
N ILE A 163 -7.11 4.05 -7.12
CA ILE A 163 -5.80 3.68 -6.60
C ILE A 163 -5.51 2.20 -6.85
N ALA A 164 -6.46 1.32 -6.55
CA ALA A 164 -6.31 -0.12 -6.81
C ALA A 164 -6.15 -0.41 -8.31
N GLY A 165 -6.94 0.25 -9.16
CA GLY A 165 -6.83 0.17 -10.62
C GLY A 165 -5.47 0.64 -11.13
N THR A 166 -4.95 1.73 -10.59
CA THR A 166 -3.62 2.25 -10.91
C THR A 166 -2.52 1.24 -10.61
N PHE A 167 -2.56 0.57 -9.44
CA PHE A 167 -1.60 -0.47 -9.11
C PHE A 167 -1.64 -1.65 -10.10
N ILE A 168 -2.83 -2.09 -10.48
CA ILE A 168 -3.00 -3.17 -11.45
C ILE A 168 -2.50 -2.76 -12.84
N CYS A 169 -2.83 -1.55 -13.29
CA CYS A 169 -2.39 -1.03 -14.59
C CYS A 169 -0.87 -0.87 -14.65
N ASN A 170 -0.25 -0.40 -13.57
CA ASN A 170 1.21 -0.32 -13.47
C ASN A 170 1.86 -1.69 -13.51
N TYR A 171 1.33 -2.63 -12.75
CA TYR A 171 1.83 -4.00 -12.75
C TYR A 171 1.86 -4.62 -14.15
N ASN A 172 0.79 -4.40 -14.92
CA ASN A 172 0.64 -4.94 -16.27
C ASN A 172 1.27 -4.06 -17.36
N GLN A 173 1.87 -2.92 -17.01
CA GLN A 173 2.38 -1.94 -17.98
C GLN A 173 1.30 -1.51 -18.99
N ALA A 174 0.05 -1.45 -18.53
CA ALA A 174 -1.11 -1.16 -19.37
C ALA A 174 -1.34 0.35 -19.60
N LEU A 175 -0.68 1.21 -18.83
CA LEU A 175 -0.73 2.66 -19.00
C LEU A 175 0.46 3.11 -19.86
N THR A 176 0.15 3.87 -20.91
CA THR A 176 1.14 4.39 -21.89
C THR A 176 1.47 5.86 -21.65
N GLY A 177 1.41 6.34 -20.45
CA GLY A 177 1.71 7.73 -20.08
C GLY A 177 2.09 7.83 -18.62
N GLU A 178 2.39 9.03 -18.16
CA GLU A 178 2.54 9.26 -16.74
C GLU A 178 1.21 9.00 -16.04
N ILE A 179 1.26 8.23 -14.95
CA ILE A 179 0.07 7.82 -14.19
C ILE A 179 -0.76 9.02 -13.77
N ASN A 180 -0.10 10.11 -13.44
CA ASN A 180 -0.72 11.35 -13.03
C ASN A 180 -1.68 11.92 -14.08
N ASP A 181 -1.30 11.91 -15.36
CA ASP A 181 -2.15 12.44 -16.43
C ASP A 181 -3.47 11.67 -16.56
N ASN A 182 -3.45 10.38 -16.27
CA ASN A 182 -4.65 9.54 -16.33
C ASN A 182 -5.55 9.67 -15.10
N ILE A 183 -4.98 9.90 -13.93
CA ILE A 183 -5.72 10.09 -12.67
C ILE A 183 -6.27 11.53 -12.60
N LEU A 184 -5.46 12.51 -12.97
CA LEU A 184 -5.83 13.94 -12.97
C LEU A 184 -6.95 14.28 -13.95
N GLY A 185 -7.16 13.46 -14.99
CA GLY A 185 -8.27 13.58 -15.93
C GLY A 185 -9.60 12.99 -15.44
N TYR A 186 -9.67 12.44 -14.21
CA TYR A 186 -10.89 11.85 -13.67
C TYR A 186 -12.00 12.89 -13.48
N PRO A 187 -13.15 12.76 -14.18
CA PRO A 187 -14.25 13.71 -14.11
C PRO A 187 -15.18 13.47 -12.91
N GLY A 188 -14.65 13.22 -11.73
CA GLY A 188 -15.42 12.95 -10.53
C GLY A 188 -16.33 14.11 -10.11
N SER A 189 -17.22 13.89 -9.15
CA SER A 189 -18.11 14.89 -8.58
C SER A 189 -17.37 16.09 -7.98
N LEU A 190 -16.06 15.93 -7.71
CA LEU A 190 -15.14 16.96 -7.23
C LEU A 190 -15.02 18.18 -8.16
N SER A 191 -15.33 18.02 -9.45
CA SER A 191 -15.29 19.11 -10.43
C SER A 191 -16.51 20.03 -10.39
N ARG A 192 -17.52 19.76 -9.54
CA ARG A 192 -18.82 20.46 -9.52
C ARG A 192 -19.01 21.44 -8.37
N SER A 193 -17.98 21.73 -7.59
CA SER A 193 -18.07 22.69 -6.48
C SER A 193 -17.22 23.93 -6.68
#